data_a8b18016f85f43fae0ffc4221d52d10f
#
_entry.id   a8b18016f85f43fae0ffc4221d52d10f
#
_cell.length_a   1.000
_cell.length_b   1.000
_cell.length_c   1.000
_cell.angle_alpha   90.00
_cell.angle_beta   90.00
_cell.angle_gamma   90.00
#
_symmetry.space_group_name_H-M   'P 1'
#
loop_
_entity.id
_entity.type
_entity.pdbx_description
1 polymer ?
#
loop_
_entity_poly.entity_id
_entity_poly.type
_entity_poly.pdbx_seq_one_letter_code
_entity_poly.pdbx_strand_id
1 'polypeptide(L)'
;MRDHRGIRTVFVVTILSLLLAGLTFPVLLHAGEPADPVSFKHAGIISAWNTYKDKLTFGKGQTLALVDDGCKLSRPEWSQSDGDQPKVLVTYDSVDGDDDPKHEGRGYHGSTIGIPSSVNYNGKWGVAYNNQVAVIRALECCHCNVRDGKTVAAALQWIIDHHKKYRITTVNLAPVDDKPHNKPVATEIDDKLVQLRKLGIWVSAPSGNHNFTNGISWPASQPNCFAIGAVKKGKDEVYLDRDAKVELVVPAAATSSSNAIACGSAIILREAIIKSGYDWKQDGPNLAEAIMAIMQKTGIKVYDQGTKRSYQRLDLSRALKHVFDEAK
;
A
#
# COMPACT_ATOMS: atom_id res chain seq x y z
N MET A 1 -34.89 -90.78 -28.36
CA MET A 1 -34.23 -90.87 -27.04
C MET A 1 -33.70 -89.52 -26.62
N ARG A 2 -34.13 -89.02 -25.44
CA ARG A 2 -33.72 -87.84 -24.66
C ARG A 2 -33.94 -86.48 -25.28
N ASP A 3 -34.99 -85.98 -24.76
CA ASP A 3 -35.48 -84.62 -24.63
C ASP A 3 -34.57 -83.77 -23.83
N HIS A 4 -34.24 -82.57 -24.27
CA HIS A 4 -33.66 -81.49 -23.40
C HIS A 4 -34.33 -80.22 -23.71
N ARG A 5 -35.27 -79.86 -22.79
CA ARG A 5 -35.91 -78.59 -22.71
C ARG A 5 -34.93 -77.53 -22.21
N GLY A 6 -34.62 -76.52 -22.97
CA GLY A 6 -33.81 -75.37 -22.58
C GLY A 6 -34.70 -74.30 -21.93
N ILE A 7 -34.43 -74.03 -20.68
CA ILE A 7 -35.05 -72.95 -19.92
C ILE A 7 -34.45 -71.61 -20.38
N ARG A 8 -35.27 -70.71 -20.91
CA ARG A 8 -34.86 -69.32 -21.18
C ARG A 8 -34.99 -68.50 -19.92
N THR A 9 -33.86 -68.09 -19.33
CA THR A 9 -33.80 -67.11 -18.25
C THR A 9 -33.87 -65.70 -18.80
N VAL A 10 -34.95 -64.99 -18.46
CA VAL A 10 -35.12 -63.58 -18.82
C VAL A 10 -34.39 -62.76 -17.74
N PHE A 11 -33.30 -62.09 -18.11
CA PHE A 11 -32.68 -61.09 -17.25
C PHE A 11 -33.46 -59.76 -17.35
N VAL A 12 -34.14 -59.39 -16.31
CA VAL A 12 -34.68 -58.03 -16.15
C VAL A 12 -33.55 -57.16 -15.64
N VAL A 13 -33.03 -56.26 -16.48
CA VAL A 13 -32.05 -55.25 -16.10
C VAL A 13 -32.82 -54.04 -15.55
N THR A 14 -32.85 -53.89 -14.25
CA THR A 14 -33.37 -52.68 -13.58
C THR A 14 -32.31 -51.60 -13.65
N ILE A 15 -32.49 -50.58 -14.48
CA ILE A 15 -31.62 -49.42 -14.52
C ILE A 15 -32.02 -48.52 -13.36
N LEU A 16 -31.16 -48.50 -12.32
CA LEU A 16 -31.26 -47.59 -11.21
C LEU A 16 -30.61 -46.27 -11.61
N SER A 17 -31.45 -45.28 -11.99
CA SER A 17 -31.02 -43.93 -12.29
C SER A 17 -30.65 -43.23 -10.98
N LEU A 18 -29.35 -43.17 -10.66
CA LEU A 18 -28.81 -42.30 -9.58
C LEU A 18 -28.88 -40.84 -10.09
N LEU A 19 -29.84 -40.10 -9.58
CA LEU A 19 -29.85 -38.65 -9.61
C LEU A 19 -28.68 -38.17 -8.70
N LEU A 20 -27.53 -37.85 -9.26
CA LEU A 20 -26.52 -37.03 -8.59
C LEU A 20 -27.09 -35.61 -8.46
N ALA A 21 -27.74 -35.31 -7.35
CA ALA A 21 -27.94 -33.92 -6.92
C ALA A 21 -26.55 -33.32 -6.70
N GLY A 22 -26.09 -32.52 -7.67
CA GLY A 22 -24.86 -31.74 -7.54
C GLY A 22 -25.01 -30.77 -6.35
N LEU A 23 -24.50 -31.15 -5.20
CA LEU A 23 -24.24 -30.23 -4.09
C LEU A 23 -23.16 -29.27 -4.58
N THR A 24 -23.58 -28.17 -5.21
CA THR A 24 -22.71 -27.00 -5.37
C THR A 24 -22.48 -26.44 -3.98
N PHE A 25 -21.41 -26.90 -3.32
CA PHE A 25 -20.89 -26.17 -2.16
C PHE A 25 -20.55 -24.77 -2.68
N PRO A 26 -21.11 -23.70 -2.08
CA PRO A 26 -20.60 -22.38 -2.39
C PRO A 26 -19.12 -22.42 -2.02
N VAL A 27 -18.25 -22.22 -3.01
CA VAL A 27 -16.86 -21.90 -2.77
C VAL A 27 -16.91 -20.61 -1.96
N LEU A 28 -16.78 -20.73 -0.66
CA LEU A 28 -16.50 -19.61 0.21
C LEU A 28 -15.17 -19.05 -0.33
N LEU A 29 -15.29 -18.03 -1.18
CA LEU A 29 -14.16 -17.17 -1.51
C LEU A 29 -13.64 -16.67 -0.15
N HIS A 30 -12.60 -17.33 0.34
CA HIS A 30 -11.91 -16.87 1.53
C HIS A 30 -11.44 -15.46 1.18
N ALA A 31 -12.04 -14.46 1.81
CA ALA A 31 -11.45 -13.14 1.84
C ALA A 31 -10.01 -13.32 2.37
N GLY A 32 -9.01 -12.79 1.66
CA GLY A 32 -7.63 -12.97 2.07
C GLY A 32 -7.40 -12.42 3.49
N GLU A 33 -6.43 -12.94 4.18
CA GLU A 33 -6.06 -12.46 5.50
C GLU A 33 -5.28 -11.15 5.39
N PRO A 34 -5.61 -10.13 6.22
CA PRO A 34 -4.84 -8.89 6.26
C PRO A 34 -3.37 -9.15 6.57
N ALA A 35 -2.46 -8.51 5.83
CA ALA A 35 -1.00 -8.61 6.08
C ALA A 35 -0.61 -8.10 7.48
N ASP A 36 -1.39 -7.18 8.05
CA ASP A 36 -1.28 -6.72 9.44
C ASP A 36 -2.70 -6.53 10.02
N PRO A 37 -3.31 -7.60 10.57
CA PRO A 37 -4.70 -7.57 11.03
C PRO A 37 -5.00 -6.49 12.06
N VAL A 38 -4.09 -6.25 13.02
CA VAL A 38 -4.29 -5.29 14.11
C VAL A 38 -4.25 -3.85 13.56
N SER A 39 -3.25 -3.52 12.77
CA SER A 39 -3.14 -2.20 12.14
C SER A 39 -4.29 -1.94 11.17
N PHE A 40 -4.63 -2.91 10.34
CA PHE A 40 -5.69 -2.76 9.33
C PHE A 40 -7.07 -2.62 9.95
N LYS A 41 -7.36 -3.36 11.02
CA LYS A 41 -8.59 -3.16 11.79
C LYS A 41 -8.65 -1.74 12.37
N HIS A 42 -7.57 -1.30 13.01
CA HIS A 42 -7.49 0.00 13.68
C HIS A 42 -7.52 1.19 12.70
N ALA A 43 -7.01 1.02 11.47
CA ALA A 43 -7.09 2.03 10.41
C ALA A 43 -8.37 1.95 9.54
N GLY A 44 -9.36 1.15 9.92
CA GLY A 44 -10.62 1.01 9.18
C GLY A 44 -10.50 0.29 7.83
N ILE A 45 -9.37 -0.36 7.53
CA ILE A 45 -9.09 -0.99 6.24
C ILE A 45 -9.97 -2.23 6.02
N ILE A 46 -10.07 -3.09 7.03
CA ILE A 46 -10.90 -4.31 6.95
C ILE A 46 -12.38 -3.93 6.72
N SER A 47 -12.87 -2.91 7.42
CA SER A 47 -14.23 -2.38 7.21
C SER A 47 -14.39 -1.82 5.79
N ALA A 48 -13.40 -1.09 5.28
CA ALA A 48 -13.40 -0.57 3.93
C ALA A 48 -13.49 -1.68 2.87
N TRP A 49 -12.68 -2.74 2.99
CA TRP A 49 -12.74 -3.89 2.09
C TRP A 49 -14.14 -4.53 2.06
N ASN A 50 -14.69 -4.82 3.24
CA ASN A 50 -16.00 -5.47 3.35
C ASN A 50 -17.13 -4.62 2.76
N THR A 51 -17.10 -3.30 3.00
CA THR A 51 -18.16 -2.38 2.59
C THR A 51 -18.12 -2.07 1.10
N TYR A 52 -16.91 -1.98 0.51
CA TYR A 52 -16.74 -1.47 -0.86
C TYR A 52 -16.27 -2.52 -1.87
N LYS A 53 -16.29 -3.83 -1.53
CA LYS A 53 -15.83 -4.93 -2.38
C LYS A 53 -16.50 -4.97 -3.76
N ASP A 54 -17.75 -4.51 -3.86
CA ASP A 54 -18.51 -4.49 -5.12
C ASP A 54 -18.33 -3.17 -5.91
N LYS A 55 -17.69 -2.17 -5.30
CA LYS A 55 -17.46 -0.86 -5.90
C LYS A 55 -16.00 -0.62 -6.29
N LEU A 56 -15.05 -1.23 -5.58
CA LEU A 56 -13.62 -1.01 -5.75
C LEU A 56 -12.91 -2.30 -6.17
N THR A 57 -11.81 -2.13 -6.87
CA THR A 57 -10.90 -3.21 -7.28
C THR A 57 -9.63 -3.27 -6.42
N PHE A 58 -9.54 -2.40 -5.42
CA PHE A 58 -8.43 -2.32 -4.47
C PHE A 58 -7.07 -2.17 -5.14
N GLY A 59 -7.00 -1.17 -6.04
CA GLY A 59 -5.76 -0.72 -6.66
C GLY A 59 -5.46 -1.28 -8.04
N LYS A 60 -6.32 -2.12 -8.64
CA LYS A 60 -6.10 -2.65 -9.99
C LYS A 60 -5.90 -1.51 -11.00
N GLY A 61 -4.85 -1.62 -11.81
CA GLY A 61 -4.50 -0.62 -12.82
C GLY A 61 -3.72 0.59 -12.27
N GLN A 62 -3.32 0.56 -11.00
CA GLN A 62 -2.42 1.54 -10.40
C GLN A 62 -1.11 0.86 -9.96
N THR A 63 -0.02 1.61 -9.99
CA THR A 63 1.30 1.16 -9.57
C THR A 63 1.81 2.01 -8.42
N LEU A 64 2.32 1.34 -7.39
CA LEU A 64 3.08 1.95 -6.30
C LEU A 64 4.57 1.89 -6.64
N ALA A 65 5.25 3.01 -6.68
CA ALA A 65 6.71 3.02 -6.69
C ALA A 65 7.24 2.86 -5.26
N LEU A 66 7.95 1.78 -5.02
CA LEU A 66 8.64 1.50 -3.77
C LEU A 66 10.10 1.92 -3.91
N VAL A 67 10.43 3.07 -3.34
CA VAL A 67 11.79 3.65 -3.35
C VAL A 67 12.48 3.32 -2.04
N ASP A 68 13.42 2.38 -2.07
CA ASP A 68 14.03 1.80 -0.88
C ASP A 68 15.43 1.22 -1.19
N ASP A 69 15.92 0.29 -0.37
CA ASP A 69 17.20 -0.42 -0.51
C ASP A 69 17.15 -1.59 -1.51
N GLY A 70 16.13 -1.68 -2.32
CA GLY A 70 15.90 -2.77 -3.26
C GLY A 70 14.87 -3.79 -2.77
N CYS A 71 14.80 -4.92 -3.49
CA CYS A 71 13.84 -5.96 -3.17
C CYS A 71 14.36 -7.34 -3.57
N LYS A 72 14.24 -8.31 -2.67
CA LYS A 72 14.50 -9.71 -2.99
C LYS A 72 13.36 -10.26 -3.85
N LEU A 73 13.47 -10.07 -5.16
CA LEU A 73 12.44 -10.43 -6.13
C LEU A 73 12.10 -11.93 -6.16
N SER A 74 13.01 -12.82 -5.68
CA SER A 74 12.76 -14.25 -5.55
C SER A 74 11.84 -14.62 -4.38
N ARG A 75 11.47 -13.69 -3.51
CA ARG A 75 10.47 -13.96 -2.47
C ARG A 75 9.11 -14.21 -3.13
N PRO A 76 8.35 -15.23 -2.66
CA PRO A 76 7.06 -15.57 -3.25
C PRO A 76 6.10 -14.38 -3.35
N GLU A 77 6.09 -13.51 -2.36
CA GLU A 77 5.20 -12.34 -2.31
C GLU A 77 5.44 -11.35 -3.46
N TRP A 78 6.63 -11.40 -4.10
CA TRP A 78 7.01 -10.54 -5.20
C TRP A 78 7.08 -11.27 -6.53
N SER A 79 7.52 -12.54 -6.54
CA SER A 79 7.62 -13.36 -7.75
C SER A 79 6.28 -13.95 -8.20
N GLN A 80 5.31 -14.03 -7.31
CA GLN A 80 3.99 -14.62 -7.55
C GLN A 80 2.88 -13.65 -7.09
N SER A 81 1.68 -13.85 -7.61
CA SER A 81 0.50 -13.09 -7.20
C SER A 81 -0.74 -13.95 -7.39
N ASP A 82 -1.69 -13.87 -6.46
CA ASP A 82 -3.03 -14.44 -6.63
C ASP A 82 -3.90 -13.58 -7.57
N GLY A 83 -3.38 -12.42 -8.01
CA GLY A 83 -4.02 -11.54 -8.98
C GLY A 83 -3.74 -11.96 -10.43
N ASP A 84 -4.43 -11.31 -11.37
CA ASP A 84 -4.35 -11.55 -12.81
C ASP A 84 -3.12 -10.88 -13.49
N GLN A 85 -2.32 -10.16 -12.74
CA GLN A 85 -1.13 -9.43 -13.20
C GLN A 85 0.08 -9.73 -12.32
N PRO A 86 1.31 -9.67 -12.86
CA PRO A 86 2.50 -9.77 -12.03
C PRO A 86 2.51 -8.68 -10.96
N LYS A 87 2.92 -9.02 -9.74
CA LYS A 87 2.98 -8.04 -8.65
C LYS A 87 4.02 -6.97 -8.92
N VAL A 88 5.22 -7.33 -9.32
CA VAL A 88 6.28 -6.40 -9.73
C VAL A 88 6.16 -6.16 -11.23
N LEU A 89 5.85 -4.92 -11.60
CA LEU A 89 5.66 -4.52 -13.00
C LEU A 89 6.98 -4.13 -13.66
N VAL A 90 7.85 -3.47 -12.89
CA VAL A 90 9.13 -2.93 -13.38
C VAL A 90 10.09 -2.74 -12.22
N THR A 91 11.37 -2.80 -12.53
CA THR A 91 12.47 -2.55 -11.60
C THR A 91 13.38 -1.45 -12.15
N TYR A 92 14.06 -0.73 -11.25
CA TYR A 92 15.10 0.22 -11.58
C TYR A 92 16.06 0.36 -10.39
N ASP A 93 17.34 0.49 -10.67
CA ASP A 93 18.38 0.76 -9.68
C ASP A 93 19.03 2.11 -9.96
N SER A 94 18.78 3.09 -9.10
CA SER A 94 19.40 4.41 -9.22
C SER A 94 20.77 4.51 -8.55
N VAL A 95 21.19 3.48 -7.84
CA VAL A 95 22.52 3.41 -7.23
C VAL A 95 23.57 2.98 -8.26
N ASP A 96 23.26 1.90 -8.99
CA ASP A 96 24.15 1.32 -9.99
C ASP A 96 23.80 1.75 -11.43
N GLY A 97 22.61 2.32 -11.66
CA GLY A 97 22.17 2.85 -12.94
C GLY A 97 21.66 1.77 -13.91
N ASP A 98 21.13 0.68 -13.39
CA ASP A 98 20.60 -0.46 -14.15
C ASP A 98 19.17 -0.85 -13.73
N ASP A 99 18.71 -2.04 -14.14
CA ASP A 99 17.37 -2.55 -13.83
C ASP A 99 17.39 -3.66 -12.75
N ASP A 100 18.53 -3.96 -12.13
CA ASP A 100 18.64 -4.98 -11.09
C ASP A 100 18.60 -4.36 -9.68
N PRO A 101 17.43 -4.30 -9.02
CA PRO A 101 17.28 -3.65 -7.72
C PRO A 101 17.77 -4.55 -6.57
N LYS A 102 18.69 -5.46 -6.83
CA LYS A 102 19.30 -6.29 -5.80
C LYS A 102 20.09 -5.44 -4.84
N HIS A 103 20.07 -5.86 -3.62
CA HIS A 103 20.89 -5.35 -2.56
C HIS A 103 21.80 -6.46 -2.03
N GLU A 104 23.08 -6.21 -1.97
CA GLU A 104 24.09 -7.15 -1.44
C GLU A 104 24.25 -7.01 0.09
N GLY A 105 23.20 -6.90 0.85
CA GLY A 105 23.26 -6.67 2.28
C GLY A 105 22.43 -7.60 3.14
N ARG A 106 22.38 -7.30 4.42
CA ARG A 106 21.70 -8.08 5.46
C ARG A 106 20.20 -7.85 5.51
N GLY A 107 19.54 -7.84 4.45
CA GLY A 107 18.11 -7.69 4.48
C GLY A 107 17.66 -6.67 3.45
N TYR A 108 16.50 -6.92 2.97
CA TYR A 108 15.84 -6.09 1.99
C TYR A 108 14.69 -5.40 2.71
N HIS A 109 14.92 -4.19 3.17
CA HIS A 109 13.88 -3.41 3.83
C HIS A 109 12.69 -3.22 2.89
N GLY A 110 12.95 -2.85 1.64
CA GLY A 110 11.93 -2.71 0.62
C GLY A 110 11.09 -3.97 0.40
N SER A 111 11.72 -5.19 0.46
CA SER A 111 10.96 -6.44 0.37
C SER A 111 9.92 -6.60 1.46
N THR A 112 10.16 -6.05 2.64
CA THR A 112 9.29 -6.17 3.81
C THR A 112 8.25 -5.05 3.83
N ILE A 113 8.69 -3.83 3.52
CA ILE A 113 7.86 -2.63 3.65
C ILE A 113 6.80 -2.50 2.55
N GLY A 114 7.02 -3.12 1.40
CA GLY A 114 5.98 -3.21 0.36
C GLY A 114 4.83 -4.16 0.70
N ILE A 115 5.02 -5.10 1.64
CA ILE A 115 4.00 -6.09 2.01
C ILE A 115 2.71 -5.43 2.54
N PRO A 116 2.75 -4.52 3.53
CA PRO A 116 1.52 -3.92 4.06
C PRO A 116 0.72 -3.14 3.02
N SER A 117 1.37 -2.55 2.02
CA SER A 117 0.67 -1.79 0.98
C SER A 117 0.07 -2.68 -0.11
N SER A 118 0.79 -3.74 -0.54
CA SER A 118 0.61 -4.26 -1.89
C SER A 118 0.54 -5.77 -2.03
N VAL A 119 0.91 -6.57 -1.01
CA VAL A 119 0.94 -8.03 -1.16
C VAL A 119 -0.42 -8.59 -1.59
N ASN A 120 -0.39 -9.57 -2.50
CA ASN A 120 -1.52 -10.42 -2.87
C ASN A 120 -0.98 -11.79 -3.20
N TYR A 121 -0.73 -12.61 -2.18
CA TYR A 121 -0.10 -13.92 -2.34
C TYR A 121 -0.53 -14.87 -1.21
N ASN A 122 -0.91 -16.08 -1.56
CA ASN A 122 -1.31 -17.16 -0.65
C ASN A 122 -2.38 -16.69 0.36
N GLY A 123 -3.40 -15.99 -0.15
CA GLY A 123 -4.48 -15.44 0.66
C GLY A 123 -4.08 -14.30 1.61
N LYS A 124 -2.85 -13.80 1.57
CA LYS A 124 -2.40 -12.63 2.34
C LYS A 124 -2.56 -11.35 1.52
N TRP A 125 -3.23 -10.36 2.09
CA TRP A 125 -3.55 -9.10 1.42
C TRP A 125 -2.92 -7.88 2.10
N GLY A 126 -2.24 -7.05 1.30
CA GLY A 126 -1.90 -5.67 1.62
C GLY A 126 -3.11 -4.76 1.42
N VAL A 127 -2.99 -3.49 1.80
CA VAL A 127 -4.12 -2.54 1.76
C VAL A 127 -4.71 -2.44 0.35
N ALA A 128 -3.88 -2.23 -0.67
CA ALA A 128 -4.27 -2.13 -2.08
C ALA A 128 -3.82 -3.38 -2.86
N TYR A 129 -4.23 -4.56 -2.41
CA TYR A 129 -3.68 -5.85 -2.81
C TYR A 129 -3.71 -6.17 -4.31
N ASN A 130 -4.51 -5.47 -5.12
CA ASN A 130 -4.54 -5.65 -6.58
C ASN A 130 -3.72 -4.61 -7.36
N ASN A 131 -3.00 -3.70 -6.66
CA ASN A 131 -2.05 -2.81 -7.35
C ASN A 131 -0.83 -3.59 -7.86
N GLN A 132 -0.07 -2.96 -8.74
CA GLN A 132 1.27 -3.37 -9.13
C GLN A 132 2.33 -2.55 -8.40
N VAL A 133 3.57 -3.00 -8.42
CA VAL A 133 4.70 -2.33 -7.77
C VAL A 133 5.81 -2.08 -8.79
N ALA A 134 6.34 -0.86 -8.80
CA ALA A 134 7.64 -0.53 -9.40
C ALA A 134 8.66 -0.56 -8.27
N VAL A 135 9.62 -1.46 -8.31
CA VAL A 135 10.67 -1.56 -7.30
C VAL A 135 11.85 -0.71 -7.73
N ILE A 136 12.21 0.27 -6.91
CA ILE A 136 13.29 1.22 -7.21
C ILE A 136 14.28 1.21 -6.07
N ARG A 137 15.50 0.73 -6.35
CA ARG A 137 16.60 0.84 -5.41
C ARG A 137 17.19 2.24 -5.47
N ALA A 138 17.23 2.92 -4.33
CA ALA A 138 17.78 4.27 -4.18
C ALA A 138 18.74 4.39 -3.01
N LEU A 139 18.95 3.30 -2.26
CA LEU A 139 19.85 3.19 -1.11
C LEU A 139 20.83 2.05 -1.31
N GLU A 140 22.05 2.23 -0.82
CA GLU A 140 23.05 1.17 -0.82
C GLU A 140 22.73 0.07 0.19
N CYS A 141 22.09 0.39 1.31
CA CYS A 141 21.64 -0.58 2.32
C CYS A 141 20.50 -0.02 3.19
N CYS A 142 19.74 -0.92 3.82
CA CYS A 142 18.59 -0.60 4.67
C CYS A 142 18.92 0.16 5.98
N HIS A 143 20.15 0.13 6.42
CA HIS A 143 20.65 0.82 7.61
C HIS A 143 21.62 1.97 7.27
N CYS A 144 21.74 2.28 5.99
CA CYS A 144 22.57 3.39 5.56
C CYS A 144 21.77 4.68 5.69
N ASN A 145 22.27 5.58 6.50
CA ASN A 145 21.84 6.97 6.39
C ASN A 145 22.00 7.41 4.94
N VAL A 146 20.98 8.06 4.40
CA VAL A 146 21.09 8.68 3.07
C VAL A 146 22.20 9.71 3.13
N ARG A 147 23.33 9.43 2.45
CA ARG A 147 24.53 10.28 2.55
C ARG A 147 24.36 11.57 1.76
N ASP A 148 23.75 11.45 0.61
CA ASP A 148 23.33 12.57 -0.21
C ASP A 148 21.99 12.24 -0.87
N GLY A 149 21.29 13.23 -1.36
CA GLY A 149 19.98 13.05 -2.02
C GLY A 149 20.06 12.56 -3.47
N LYS A 150 21.26 12.31 -4.04
CA LYS A 150 21.45 12.13 -5.49
C LYS A 150 20.79 10.88 -6.03
N THR A 151 21.01 9.74 -5.38
CA THR A 151 20.38 8.46 -5.81
C THR A 151 18.87 8.51 -5.66
N VAL A 152 18.39 9.13 -4.58
CA VAL A 152 16.95 9.37 -4.38
C VAL A 152 16.39 10.33 -5.43
N ALA A 153 17.12 11.40 -5.77
CA ALA A 153 16.72 12.33 -6.83
C ALA A 153 16.67 11.64 -8.21
N ALA A 154 17.64 10.76 -8.50
CA ALA A 154 17.64 9.96 -9.73
C ALA A 154 16.43 9.00 -9.78
N ALA A 155 16.11 8.33 -8.66
CA ALA A 155 14.92 7.49 -8.54
C ALA A 155 13.63 8.29 -8.80
N LEU A 156 13.49 9.47 -8.19
CA LEU A 156 12.33 10.34 -8.38
C LEU A 156 12.24 10.88 -9.80
N GLN A 157 13.39 11.22 -10.44
CA GLN A 157 13.43 11.61 -11.85
C GLN A 157 12.95 10.47 -12.75
N TRP A 158 13.43 9.25 -12.52
CA TRP A 158 12.97 8.08 -13.27
C TRP A 158 11.46 7.90 -13.17
N ILE A 159 10.90 8.08 -11.96
CA ILE A 159 9.45 8.02 -11.75
C ILE A 159 8.73 9.11 -12.56
N ILE A 160 9.22 10.36 -12.55
CA ILE A 160 8.66 11.46 -13.31
C ILE A 160 8.62 11.11 -14.81
N ASP A 161 9.68 10.54 -15.34
CA ASP A 161 9.80 10.21 -16.77
C ASP A 161 8.91 9.02 -17.17
N HIS A 162 8.66 8.10 -16.24
CA HIS A 162 8.00 6.83 -16.54
C HIS A 162 6.60 6.64 -15.92
N HIS A 163 6.11 7.60 -15.12
CA HIS A 163 4.83 7.45 -14.39
C HIS A 163 3.64 7.10 -15.29
N LYS A 164 3.54 7.69 -16.48
CA LYS A 164 2.46 7.39 -17.43
C LYS A 164 2.57 5.98 -17.98
N LYS A 165 3.77 5.57 -18.41
CA LYS A 165 4.05 4.26 -18.99
C LYS A 165 3.67 3.14 -18.02
N TYR A 166 4.05 3.28 -16.76
CA TYR A 166 3.83 2.27 -15.73
C TYR A 166 2.66 2.58 -14.80
N ARG A 167 1.87 3.62 -15.08
CA ARG A 167 0.71 4.03 -14.26
C ARG A 167 1.05 4.23 -12.79
N ILE A 168 2.21 4.85 -12.53
CA ILE A 168 2.64 5.15 -11.16
C ILE A 168 1.80 6.31 -10.63
N THR A 169 1.05 6.07 -9.57
CA THR A 169 0.15 7.05 -8.93
C THR A 169 0.57 7.38 -7.50
N THR A 170 1.44 6.56 -6.93
CA THR A 170 1.83 6.63 -5.53
C THR A 170 3.31 6.26 -5.37
N VAL A 171 4.02 7.01 -4.56
CA VAL A 171 5.42 6.77 -4.21
C VAL A 171 5.53 6.56 -2.70
N ASN A 172 5.99 5.39 -2.30
CA ASN A 172 6.48 5.12 -0.95
C ASN A 172 7.96 5.48 -0.93
N LEU A 173 8.28 6.66 -0.40
CA LEU A 173 9.64 7.16 -0.31
C LEU A 173 10.19 6.76 1.06
N ALA A 174 10.80 5.57 1.13
CA ALA A 174 11.19 4.92 2.38
C ALA A 174 12.52 5.38 3.01
N PRO A 175 13.49 6.01 2.29
CA PRO A 175 14.71 6.50 2.91
C PRO A 175 14.47 7.40 4.11
N VAL A 176 15.32 7.29 5.12
CA VAL A 176 15.35 8.18 6.30
C VAL A 176 16.81 8.47 6.67
N ASP A 177 17.07 9.65 7.15
CA ASP A 177 18.43 10.05 7.61
C ASP A 177 18.62 9.94 9.13
N ASP A 178 17.57 9.51 9.84
CA ASP A 178 17.56 9.28 11.29
C ASP A 178 17.94 10.51 12.14
N LYS A 179 17.67 11.72 11.62
CA LYS A 179 17.93 12.99 12.30
C LYS A 179 16.63 13.78 12.51
N PRO A 180 16.51 14.48 13.64
CA PRO A 180 15.33 15.30 13.91
C PRO A 180 15.44 16.65 13.18
N HIS A 181 14.74 16.81 12.06
CA HIS A 181 14.61 18.10 11.38
C HIS A 181 13.28 18.75 11.73
N ASN A 182 13.31 19.95 12.27
CA ASN A 182 12.12 20.78 12.52
C ASN A 182 11.90 21.84 11.42
N LYS A 183 12.74 21.85 10.40
CA LYS A 183 12.67 22.68 9.19
C LYS A 183 13.09 21.85 8.00
N PRO A 184 12.65 22.21 6.78
CA PRO A 184 13.13 21.57 5.55
C PRO A 184 14.65 21.67 5.43
N VAL A 185 15.23 20.62 4.86
CA VAL A 185 16.66 20.55 4.50
C VAL A 185 16.76 20.57 2.99
N ALA A 186 17.32 21.61 2.42
CA ALA A 186 17.47 21.72 0.96
C ALA A 186 18.31 20.57 0.40
N THR A 187 17.78 19.84 -0.55
CA THR A 187 18.43 18.69 -1.18
C THR A 187 18.04 18.57 -2.66
N GLU A 188 18.72 17.70 -3.37
CA GLU A 188 18.51 17.43 -4.80
C GLU A 188 17.11 16.88 -5.14
N ILE A 189 16.35 16.41 -4.12
CA ILE A 189 14.99 15.87 -4.34
C ILE A 189 13.91 16.95 -4.42
N ASP A 190 14.16 18.17 -3.96
CA ASP A 190 13.11 19.17 -3.74
C ASP A 190 12.34 19.50 -5.01
N ASP A 191 13.05 19.75 -6.13
CA ASP A 191 12.43 20.01 -7.43
C ASP A 191 11.62 18.80 -7.94
N LYS A 192 12.06 17.57 -7.63
CA LYS A 192 11.38 16.35 -8.03
C LYS A 192 10.08 16.18 -7.25
N LEU A 193 10.11 16.46 -5.95
CA LEU A 193 8.91 16.44 -5.11
C LEU A 193 7.87 17.45 -5.59
N VAL A 194 8.30 18.67 -5.96
CA VAL A 194 7.41 19.69 -6.56
C VAL A 194 6.77 19.19 -7.86
N GLN A 195 7.57 18.57 -8.76
CA GLN A 195 7.07 18.04 -10.03
C GLN A 195 6.05 16.91 -9.80
N LEU A 196 6.37 15.92 -8.96
CA LEU A 196 5.47 14.82 -8.63
C LEU A 196 4.15 15.32 -8.01
N ARG A 197 4.23 16.31 -7.11
CA ARG A 197 3.06 16.94 -6.51
C ARG A 197 2.17 17.60 -7.55
N LYS A 198 2.76 18.37 -8.51
CA LYS A 198 2.03 18.98 -9.62
C LYS A 198 1.35 17.95 -10.55
N LEU A 199 1.94 16.77 -10.69
CA LEU A 199 1.35 15.66 -11.43
C LEU A 199 0.20 14.96 -10.67
N GLY A 200 -0.08 15.35 -9.44
CA GLY A 200 -1.06 14.71 -8.58
C GLY A 200 -0.67 13.30 -8.13
N ILE A 201 0.64 13.02 -8.13
CA ILE A 201 1.21 11.76 -7.64
C ILE A 201 1.43 11.89 -6.13
N TRP A 202 0.89 10.93 -5.38
CA TRP A 202 1.14 10.86 -3.94
C TRP A 202 2.59 10.51 -3.66
N VAL A 203 3.27 11.32 -2.85
CA VAL A 203 4.61 11.02 -2.33
C VAL A 203 4.59 11.18 -0.83
N SER A 204 4.87 10.12 -0.10
CA SER A 204 4.95 10.14 1.36
C SER A 204 6.18 9.41 1.88
N ALA A 205 6.65 9.85 3.04
CA ALA A 205 7.81 9.28 3.72
C ALA A 205 7.52 9.05 5.22
N PRO A 206 8.19 8.05 5.83
CA PRO A 206 8.10 7.79 7.26
C PRO A 206 8.78 8.89 8.06
N SER A 207 8.19 9.27 9.20
CA SER A 207 8.73 10.35 10.05
C SER A 207 10.00 9.98 10.81
N GLY A 208 10.30 8.66 10.95
CA GLY A 208 11.46 8.14 11.69
C GLY A 208 11.07 7.37 12.96
N ASN A 209 12.04 6.67 13.57
CA ASN A 209 11.77 5.66 14.61
C ASN A 209 12.52 5.89 15.93
N HIS A 210 13.10 7.06 16.16
CA HIS A 210 13.90 7.39 17.32
C HIS A 210 13.14 8.03 18.50
N ASN A 211 11.81 8.19 18.33
CA ASN A 211 10.93 8.83 19.29
C ASN A 211 11.24 10.32 19.56
N PHE A 212 11.77 11.02 18.56
CA PHE A 212 11.94 12.46 18.62
C PHE A 212 10.58 13.17 18.70
N THR A 213 10.51 14.28 19.46
CA THR A 213 9.31 15.12 19.62
C THR A 213 9.52 16.55 19.14
N ASN A 214 10.69 16.84 18.58
CA ASN A 214 11.14 18.16 18.15
C ASN A 214 11.61 18.20 16.69
N GLY A 215 11.30 17.18 15.91
CA GLY A 215 11.64 17.06 14.50
C GLY A 215 11.39 15.66 13.98
N ILE A 216 11.43 15.52 12.68
CA ILE A 216 11.26 14.25 11.95
C ILE A 216 12.36 14.07 10.93
N SER A 217 12.58 12.82 10.50
CA SER A 217 13.64 12.50 9.54
C SER A 217 13.39 13.12 8.16
N TRP A 218 14.47 13.44 7.43
CA TRP A 218 14.43 13.65 6.00
C TRP A 218 14.16 12.31 5.30
N PRO A 219 13.36 12.21 4.21
CA PRO A 219 12.75 13.30 3.45
C PRO A 219 11.34 13.71 3.92
N ALA A 220 10.80 13.12 4.99
CA ALA A 220 9.48 13.48 5.50
C ALA A 220 9.38 14.96 5.93
N SER A 221 10.50 15.56 6.34
CA SER A 221 10.60 16.99 6.69
C SER A 221 10.39 17.94 5.52
N GLN A 222 10.44 17.47 4.25
CA GLN A 222 10.33 18.32 3.06
C GLN A 222 8.89 18.76 2.77
N PRO A 223 8.68 19.98 2.23
CA PRO A 223 7.33 20.57 2.07
C PRO A 223 6.41 19.76 1.15
N ASN A 224 6.93 19.18 0.07
CA ASN A 224 6.15 18.46 -0.94
C ASN A 224 6.18 16.93 -0.76
N CYS A 225 6.60 16.45 0.39
CA CYS A 225 6.52 15.07 0.81
C CYS A 225 5.54 14.97 1.99
N PHE A 226 4.58 14.07 1.94
CA PHE A 226 3.68 13.84 3.07
C PHE A 226 4.40 13.08 4.18
N ALA A 227 4.40 13.65 5.38
CA ALA A 227 5.03 13.05 6.55
C ALA A 227 4.05 12.12 7.27
N ILE A 228 4.38 10.84 7.34
CA ILE A 228 3.56 9.82 7.96
C ILE A 228 4.19 9.35 9.28
N GLY A 229 3.51 9.67 10.38
CA GLY A 229 3.86 9.21 11.71
C GLY A 229 3.15 7.92 12.11
N ALA A 230 3.35 7.50 13.35
CA ALA A 230 2.79 6.26 13.87
C ALA A 230 1.92 6.46 15.13
N VAL A 231 0.88 5.64 15.25
CA VAL A 231 0.23 5.31 16.52
C VAL A 231 0.44 3.84 16.83
N LYS A 232 0.46 3.47 18.10
CA LYS A 232 0.58 2.09 18.54
C LYS A 232 -0.57 1.24 18.00
N LYS A 233 -0.28 0.01 17.59
CA LYS A 233 -1.28 -0.92 17.11
C LYS A 233 -2.37 -1.16 18.15
N GLY A 234 -3.62 -0.93 17.77
CA GLY A 234 -4.78 -1.11 18.63
C GLY A 234 -4.95 -0.06 19.74
N LYS A 235 -4.16 1.02 19.74
CA LYS A 235 -4.24 2.11 20.71
C LYS A 235 -4.08 3.45 20.04
N ASP A 236 -4.84 4.46 20.44
CA ASP A 236 -4.71 5.85 19.99
C ASP A 236 -3.59 6.59 20.77
N GLU A 237 -2.38 6.04 20.73
CA GLU A 237 -1.18 6.57 21.35
C GLU A 237 -0.14 6.87 20.29
N VAL A 238 0.12 8.16 20.02
CA VAL A 238 1.15 8.61 19.06
C VAL A 238 2.54 8.33 19.66
N TYR A 239 3.44 7.85 18.84
CA TYR A 239 4.79 7.50 19.26
C TYR A 239 5.75 7.56 18.07
N LEU A 240 7.04 7.26 18.28
CA LEU A 240 8.13 7.42 17.31
C LEU A 240 8.35 8.91 16.95
N ASP A 241 9.02 9.22 15.85
CA ASP A 241 9.37 10.58 15.52
C ASP A 241 8.15 11.38 15.08
N ARG A 242 7.95 12.55 15.69
CA ARG A 242 6.80 13.40 15.44
C ARG A 242 7.02 14.87 15.82
N ASP A 243 6.45 15.73 15.03
CA ASP A 243 6.36 17.16 15.28
C ASP A 243 5.17 17.80 14.51
N ALA A 244 5.21 19.12 14.31
CA ALA A 244 4.15 19.86 13.63
C ALA A 244 4.01 19.47 12.14
N LYS A 245 5.04 18.91 11.51
CA LYS A 245 5.05 18.54 10.09
C LYS A 245 4.35 17.18 9.83
N VAL A 246 4.17 16.33 10.84
CA VAL A 246 3.44 15.08 10.66
C VAL A 246 2.00 15.35 10.26
N GLU A 247 1.61 14.94 9.06
CA GLU A 247 0.33 15.24 8.45
C GLU A 247 -0.72 14.16 8.74
N LEU A 248 -0.28 12.91 8.92
CA LEU A 248 -1.15 11.78 9.24
C LEU A 248 -0.41 10.79 10.13
N VAL A 249 -1.09 10.20 11.10
CA VAL A 249 -0.56 9.10 11.89
C VAL A 249 -1.31 7.81 11.56
N VAL A 250 -0.58 6.69 11.49
CA VAL A 250 -1.14 5.41 11.04
C VAL A 250 -0.74 4.31 12.01
N PRO A 251 -1.66 3.40 12.39
CA PRO A 251 -1.34 2.30 13.29
C PRO A 251 -0.31 1.34 12.69
N ALA A 252 0.86 1.24 13.30
CA ALA A 252 1.91 0.30 12.90
C ALA A 252 2.98 0.14 13.99
N ALA A 253 3.91 -0.80 13.82
CA ALA A 253 5.04 -1.01 14.73
C ALA A 253 6.23 -0.09 14.42
N ALA A 254 6.30 0.46 13.20
CA ALA A 254 7.33 1.39 12.73
C ALA A 254 6.73 2.38 11.75
N THR A 255 7.32 3.56 11.61
CA THR A 255 6.83 4.60 10.69
C THR A 255 6.95 4.19 9.22
N SER A 256 7.90 3.32 8.85
CA SER A 256 7.98 2.71 7.52
C SER A 256 6.73 1.90 7.19
N SER A 257 6.24 1.08 8.14
CA SER A 257 4.99 0.32 7.97
C SER A 257 3.78 1.24 7.96
N SER A 258 3.77 2.32 8.77
CA SER A 258 2.74 3.36 8.73
C SER A 258 2.65 3.99 7.34
N ASN A 259 3.80 4.36 6.76
CA ASN A 259 3.88 4.94 5.42
C ASN A 259 3.38 3.98 4.34
N ALA A 260 3.75 2.70 4.42
CA ALA A 260 3.26 1.68 3.48
C ALA A 260 1.73 1.55 3.53
N ILE A 261 1.13 1.53 4.72
CA ILE A 261 -0.33 1.50 4.90
C ILE A 261 -0.99 2.76 4.35
N ALA A 262 -0.40 3.94 4.59
CA ALA A 262 -0.88 5.21 4.03
C ALA A 262 -0.85 5.20 2.50
N CYS A 263 0.24 4.72 1.89
CA CYS A 263 0.37 4.58 0.44
C CYS A 263 -0.71 3.67 -0.16
N GLY A 264 -0.93 2.49 0.42
CA GLY A 264 -2.01 1.59 -0.02
C GLY A 264 -3.39 2.24 0.11
N SER A 265 -3.62 3.00 1.20
CA SER A 265 -4.86 3.72 1.43
C SER A 265 -5.06 4.87 0.42
N ALA A 266 -3.98 5.56 0.04
CA ALA A 266 -4.02 6.61 -0.99
C ALA A 266 -4.41 6.04 -2.37
N ILE A 267 -3.91 4.84 -2.73
CA ILE A 267 -4.28 4.13 -3.96
C ILE A 267 -5.78 3.83 -3.97
N ILE A 268 -6.32 3.30 -2.88
CA ILE A 268 -7.75 2.96 -2.78
C ILE A 268 -8.61 4.23 -2.83
N LEU A 269 -8.23 5.27 -2.11
CA LEU A 269 -8.98 6.52 -2.09
C LEU A 269 -8.96 7.23 -3.46
N ARG A 270 -7.81 7.20 -4.17
CA ARG A 270 -7.74 7.64 -5.56
C ARG A 270 -8.70 6.88 -6.46
N GLU A 271 -8.75 5.55 -6.35
CA GLU A 271 -9.69 4.73 -7.10
C GLU A 271 -11.14 5.14 -6.81
N ALA A 272 -11.48 5.31 -5.54
CA ALA A 272 -12.82 5.69 -5.12
C ALA A 272 -13.23 7.06 -5.70
N ILE A 273 -12.37 8.06 -5.59
CA ILE A 273 -12.59 9.41 -6.14
C ILE A 273 -12.88 9.36 -7.64
N ILE A 274 -12.05 8.63 -8.40
CA ILE A 274 -12.20 8.53 -9.86
C ILE A 274 -13.47 7.78 -10.23
N LYS A 275 -13.77 6.66 -9.56
CA LYS A 275 -14.95 5.83 -9.89
C LYS A 275 -16.27 6.45 -9.46
N SER A 276 -16.29 7.18 -8.34
CA SER A 276 -17.52 7.83 -7.86
C SER A 276 -17.84 9.14 -8.59
N GLY A 277 -16.85 9.74 -9.26
CA GLY A 277 -16.99 11.08 -9.84
C GLY A 277 -16.96 12.19 -8.79
N TYR A 278 -16.43 11.92 -7.59
CA TYR A 278 -16.30 12.91 -6.53
C TYR A 278 -15.51 14.14 -6.98
N ASP A 279 -16.03 15.33 -6.73
CA ASP A 279 -15.34 16.59 -7.06
C ASP A 279 -14.23 16.91 -6.03
N TRP A 280 -13.10 16.26 -6.22
CA TRP A 280 -11.94 16.39 -5.34
C TRP A 280 -11.29 17.79 -5.35
N LYS A 281 -11.60 18.63 -6.33
CA LYS A 281 -11.00 19.97 -6.47
C LYS A 281 -11.37 20.89 -5.31
N GLN A 282 -12.46 20.58 -4.60
CA GLN A 282 -12.85 21.30 -3.38
C GLN A 282 -11.93 21.02 -2.18
N ASP A 283 -11.16 19.90 -2.22
CA ASP A 283 -10.30 19.49 -1.12
C ASP A 283 -8.79 19.81 -1.37
N GLY A 284 -8.41 20.14 -2.62
CA GLY A 284 -7.01 20.46 -2.88
C GLY A 284 -6.70 20.86 -4.32
N PRO A 285 -5.56 21.52 -4.56
CA PRO A 285 -5.13 21.98 -5.88
C PRO A 285 -4.70 20.85 -6.83
N ASN A 286 -4.44 19.67 -6.31
CA ASN A 286 -4.16 18.45 -7.07
C ASN A 286 -4.69 17.24 -6.31
N LEU A 287 -4.77 16.10 -7.02
CA LEU A 287 -5.41 14.91 -6.46
C LEU A 287 -4.66 14.32 -5.25
N ALA A 288 -3.34 14.43 -5.18
CA ALA A 288 -2.58 13.95 -4.03
C ALA A 288 -2.89 14.76 -2.76
N GLU A 289 -2.99 16.07 -2.87
CA GLU A 289 -3.37 16.94 -1.74
C GLU A 289 -4.82 16.77 -1.34
N ALA A 290 -5.73 16.59 -2.30
CA ALA A 290 -7.12 16.26 -2.01
C ALA A 290 -7.25 14.95 -1.23
N ILE A 291 -6.51 13.90 -1.62
CA ILE A 291 -6.47 12.63 -0.90
C ILE A 291 -6.00 12.83 0.55
N MET A 292 -4.92 13.59 0.77
CA MET A 292 -4.43 13.87 2.13
C MET A 292 -5.47 14.66 2.94
N ALA A 293 -6.05 15.70 2.35
CA ALA A 293 -7.07 16.52 3.00
C ALA A 293 -8.32 15.69 3.41
N ILE A 294 -8.76 14.79 2.54
CA ILE A 294 -9.87 13.88 2.85
C ILE A 294 -9.49 12.94 4.00
N MET A 295 -8.28 12.34 3.98
CA MET A 295 -7.81 11.49 5.08
C MET A 295 -7.73 12.25 6.41
N GLN A 296 -7.27 13.50 6.39
CA GLN A 296 -7.24 14.35 7.59
C GLN A 296 -8.63 14.74 8.07
N LYS A 297 -9.51 15.20 7.18
CA LYS A 297 -10.89 15.61 7.47
C LYS A 297 -11.70 14.48 8.09
N THR A 298 -11.49 13.25 7.66
CA THR A 298 -12.24 12.07 8.09
C THR A 298 -11.52 11.24 9.14
N GLY A 299 -10.26 11.57 9.45
CA GLY A 299 -9.44 10.90 10.44
C GLY A 299 -9.98 10.96 11.86
N ILE A 300 -9.40 10.15 12.73
CA ILE A 300 -9.70 10.18 14.16
C ILE A 300 -8.67 11.07 14.85
N LYS A 301 -9.15 12.07 15.59
CA LYS A 301 -8.27 12.98 16.33
C LYS A 301 -7.63 12.27 17.51
N VAL A 302 -6.29 12.27 17.57
CA VAL A 302 -5.48 11.68 18.63
C VAL A 302 -4.57 12.75 19.22
N TYR A 303 -4.61 12.89 20.55
CA TYR A 303 -3.77 13.86 21.26
C TYR A 303 -2.47 13.20 21.72
N ASP A 304 -1.33 13.84 21.46
CA ASP A 304 0.00 13.41 21.93
C ASP A 304 0.51 14.31 23.06
N GLN A 305 0.76 13.69 24.21
CA GLN A 305 1.30 14.39 25.37
C GLN A 305 2.74 14.88 25.15
N GLY A 306 3.53 14.15 24.35
CA GLY A 306 4.94 14.47 24.11
C GLY A 306 5.15 15.77 23.35
N THR A 307 4.37 16.00 22.30
CA THR A 307 4.43 17.22 21.49
C THR A 307 3.37 18.27 21.89
N LYS A 308 2.42 17.91 22.77
CA LYS A 308 1.23 18.69 23.13
C LYS A 308 0.39 19.09 21.90
N ARG A 309 0.30 18.20 20.90
CA ARG A 309 -0.41 18.40 19.65
C ARG A 309 -1.45 17.33 19.44
N SER A 310 -2.42 17.63 18.58
CA SER A 310 -3.35 16.62 18.05
C SER A 310 -2.98 16.30 16.62
N TYR A 311 -3.04 15.00 16.30
CA TYR A 311 -2.83 14.46 14.96
C TYR A 311 -4.11 13.79 14.47
N GLN A 312 -4.22 13.58 13.17
CA GLN A 312 -5.29 12.80 12.58
C GLN A 312 -4.80 11.36 12.33
N ARG A 313 -5.47 10.38 12.94
CA ARG A 313 -5.21 8.97 12.66
C ARG A 313 -6.05 8.52 11.47
N LEU A 314 -5.41 7.83 10.54
CA LEU A 314 -6.08 7.25 9.37
C LEU A 314 -7.28 6.39 9.77
N ASP A 315 -8.40 6.63 9.10
CA ASP A 315 -9.56 5.74 9.04
C ASP A 315 -10.06 5.66 7.59
N LEU A 316 -9.63 4.63 6.87
CA LEU A 316 -9.94 4.48 5.45
C LEU A 316 -11.44 4.29 5.20
N SER A 317 -12.15 3.61 6.11
CA SER A 317 -13.58 3.39 5.97
C SER A 317 -14.36 4.71 5.99
N ARG A 318 -13.98 5.63 6.90
CA ARG A 318 -14.59 6.97 6.97
C ARG A 318 -14.23 7.82 5.75
N ALA A 319 -13.00 7.72 5.26
CA ALA A 319 -12.57 8.44 4.07
C ALA A 319 -13.35 7.99 2.82
N LEU A 320 -13.52 6.70 2.64
CA LEU A 320 -14.33 6.16 1.55
C LEU A 320 -15.82 6.51 1.68
N LYS A 321 -16.36 6.44 2.90
CA LYS A 321 -17.74 6.85 3.16
C LYS A 321 -17.98 8.30 2.74
N HIS A 322 -17.07 9.21 3.12
CA HIS A 322 -17.15 10.62 2.73
C HIS A 322 -17.17 10.78 1.19
N VAL A 323 -16.23 10.13 0.49
CA VAL A 323 -16.15 10.21 -0.98
C VAL A 323 -17.41 9.69 -1.66
N PHE A 324 -17.97 8.55 -1.21
CA PHE A 324 -19.16 7.97 -1.85
C PHE A 324 -20.47 8.66 -1.45
N ASP A 325 -20.55 9.26 -0.28
CA ASP A 325 -21.74 10.00 0.17
C ASP A 325 -21.84 11.38 -0.49
N GLU A 326 -20.70 12.04 -0.74
CA GLU A 326 -20.62 13.37 -1.34
C GLU A 326 -20.47 13.34 -2.88
N ALA A 327 -20.32 12.17 -3.48
CA ALA A 327 -20.33 12.03 -4.93
C ALA A 327 -21.74 12.29 -5.48
N LYS A 328 -21.85 13.22 -6.42
CA LYS A 328 -23.11 13.65 -7.06
C LYS A 328 -23.43 12.82 -8.29
#